data_c270e535f704a9884773f591d6ec4e53
#
_entry.id   c270e535f704a9884773f591d6ec4e53
#
_cell.length_a   1.000
_cell.length_b   1.000
_cell.length_c   1.000
_cell.angle_alpha   90.00
_cell.angle_beta   90.00
_cell.angle_gamma   90.00
#
_symmetry.space_group_name_H-M   'P 1'
#
loop_
_entity.id
_entity.type
_entity.pdbx_description
1 polymer ?
#
loop_
_entity_poly.entity_id
_entity_poly.type
_entity_poly.pdbx_seq_one_letter_code
_entity_poly.pdbx_strand_id
1 'polypeptide(L)'
;MMVIAICGPTLMLMSAAMSAAADDVDLSPVIERHEMVPMRDGVKISVWTYTPPGDGPWPVVFEQRYADLRGAGTRKAAAELAGHGFVVALVNYRGTWDSEGTWVGYRTIGWGELQDGHDVCEWLATQPWSTGKVGTLGSSQGGYAQNFLAVTQPPHLVCQYMTDTGLSLFHEGYRIGGTTRPERFKSLATNCRNPADNLALLQEWDQHPDYDEYWRQEDCSLHFDKMNVPCFTIGSWYDFMNQGSIDSFVGRQHRGGANSRGQQQLIIGPWLHGRLNKGNHVGELVYPENAAWPEVPHMVRWFNHFLKEEDNGVDREPAVRYYVMGAVGEAGAPGNEWRTADDWPPAAEMTPMYFGAESTLRAAAPTAETSVSTYTSDPHRPMSIPGTAFPGATDARAFEAQSEVRTFTTDPLTTPVEWTGRIRAELFVSSTARDTDFIVRVSDVYPDGRSILIVDYPWRARYREGFDHEALLEPGEVTKIAFDVGWLSQVFNTGHRIRVTVASTGAPLYEPNPQTGGPQTIDALADGVVATNTIHHDRQHASRILAPLPVH
;
A
#
# COMPACT_ATOMS: atom_id res chain seq x y z
N MET A 1 -15.49 68.98 3.65
CA MET A 1 -15.62 67.83 2.77
C MET A 1 -14.23 67.47 2.31
N MET A 2 -13.64 66.52 2.93
CA MET A 2 -12.25 66.10 2.71
C MET A 2 -12.30 64.64 2.32
N VAL A 3 -12.01 64.32 1.06
CA VAL A 3 -11.97 62.98 0.51
C VAL A 3 -10.58 62.44 0.79
N ILE A 4 -10.51 61.40 1.61
CA ILE A 4 -9.27 60.65 1.85
C ILE A 4 -9.26 59.47 0.89
N ALA A 5 -8.31 59.46 -0.03
CA ALA A 5 -8.00 58.34 -0.90
C ALA A 5 -7.14 57.36 -0.13
N ILE A 6 -7.64 56.15 0.07
CA ILE A 6 -6.87 55.03 0.63
C ILE A 6 -6.19 54.30 -0.51
N CYS A 7 -4.88 54.44 -0.60
CA CYS A 7 -4.01 53.65 -1.45
C CYS A 7 -3.74 52.32 -0.74
N GLY A 8 -4.26 51.20 -1.23
CA GLY A 8 -3.93 49.87 -0.78
C GLY A 8 -2.59 49.39 -1.36
N PRO A 9 -1.74 48.70 -0.57
CA PRO A 9 -0.49 48.17 -1.12
C PRO A 9 -0.76 46.92 -1.95
N THR A 10 -0.33 46.97 -3.20
CA THR A 10 -0.25 45.81 -4.09
C THR A 10 0.81 44.87 -3.55
N LEU A 11 0.40 43.73 -3.02
CA LEU A 11 1.30 42.64 -2.59
C LEU A 11 1.82 41.94 -3.85
N MET A 12 3.03 42.29 -4.29
CA MET A 12 3.79 41.46 -5.23
C MET A 12 4.20 40.19 -4.53
N LEU A 13 3.54 39.07 -4.84
CA LEU A 13 4.05 37.73 -4.53
C LEU A 13 5.28 37.48 -5.41
N MET A 14 6.46 37.70 -4.85
CA MET A 14 7.69 37.11 -5.37
C MET A 14 7.64 35.62 -5.10
N SER A 15 7.36 34.83 -6.15
CA SER A 15 7.63 33.41 -6.20
C SER A 15 9.16 33.23 -6.15
N ALA A 16 9.69 33.06 -4.96
CA ALA A 16 11.05 32.54 -4.80
C ALA A 16 10.98 31.05 -5.09
N ALA A 17 11.40 30.65 -6.28
CA ALA A 17 11.79 29.27 -6.53
C ALA A 17 12.94 28.96 -5.57
N MET A 18 12.64 28.28 -4.47
CA MET A 18 13.65 27.63 -3.64
C MET A 18 14.17 26.43 -4.43
N SER A 19 15.20 26.67 -5.27
CA SER A 19 16.17 25.63 -5.59
C SER A 19 16.80 25.24 -4.27
N ALA A 20 16.40 24.13 -3.68
CA ALA A 20 17.17 23.52 -2.61
C ALA A 20 18.54 23.24 -3.21
N ALA A 21 19.58 23.90 -2.71
CA ALA A 21 20.95 23.57 -3.06
C ALA A 21 21.13 22.08 -2.76
N ALA A 22 21.54 21.30 -3.76
CA ALA A 22 21.84 19.89 -3.55
C ALA A 22 22.88 19.82 -2.43
N ASP A 23 22.63 19.02 -1.39
CA ASP A 23 23.57 18.81 -0.32
C ASP A 23 24.94 18.42 -0.91
N ASP A 24 26.01 19.04 -0.42
CA ASP A 24 27.36 18.66 -0.83
C ASP A 24 27.69 17.30 -0.22
N VAL A 25 27.59 16.25 -1.05
CA VAL A 25 27.76 14.85 -0.64
C VAL A 25 28.97 14.28 -1.36
N ASP A 26 29.94 13.81 -0.60
CA ASP A 26 31.07 13.04 -1.16
C ASP A 26 30.53 11.66 -1.64
N LEU A 27 30.55 11.46 -2.95
CA LEU A 27 30.16 10.23 -3.62
C LEU A 27 31.35 9.47 -4.20
N SER A 28 32.60 9.93 -3.93
CA SER A 28 33.83 9.31 -4.46
C SER A 28 33.92 7.82 -4.08
N PRO A 29 34.34 6.94 -5.00
CA PRO A 29 34.83 7.21 -6.36
C PRO A 29 33.78 7.17 -7.47
N VAL A 30 32.48 7.18 -7.13
CA VAL A 30 31.34 7.12 -8.07
C VAL A 30 31.16 8.45 -8.79
N ILE A 31 30.86 8.41 -10.08
CA ILE A 31 30.65 9.59 -10.91
C ILE A 31 29.14 9.83 -11.07
N GLU A 32 28.67 10.96 -10.55
CA GLU A 32 27.28 11.43 -10.73
C GLU A 32 27.17 12.26 -12.01
N ARG A 33 26.13 12.01 -12.83
CA ARG A 33 25.79 12.80 -14.01
C ARG A 33 24.29 13.03 -14.07
N HIS A 34 23.88 14.16 -14.67
CA HIS A 34 22.49 14.49 -14.94
C HIS A 34 22.27 14.62 -16.45
N GLU A 35 21.22 13.98 -16.94
CA GLU A 35 20.83 14.03 -18.35
C GLU A 35 19.32 14.25 -18.47
N MET A 36 18.95 15.05 -19.46
CA MET A 36 17.55 15.25 -19.85
C MET A 36 17.24 14.37 -21.04
N VAL A 37 16.60 13.23 -20.79
CA VAL A 37 16.37 12.17 -21.79
C VAL A 37 15.06 12.41 -22.52
N PRO A 38 15.08 12.53 -23.87
CA PRO A 38 13.85 12.72 -24.64
C PRO A 38 13.02 11.44 -24.69
N MET A 39 11.73 11.56 -24.37
CA MET A 39 10.74 10.50 -24.54
C MET A 39 10.22 10.50 -25.99
N ARG A 40 9.41 9.51 -26.36
CA ARG A 40 8.85 9.32 -27.71
C ARG A 40 8.06 10.52 -28.25
N ASP A 41 7.52 11.36 -27.36
CA ASP A 41 6.80 12.60 -27.69
C ASP A 41 7.69 13.86 -27.67
N GLY A 42 8.98 13.70 -27.36
CA GLY A 42 9.96 14.77 -27.29
C GLY A 42 10.05 15.49 -25.93
N VAL A 43 9.16 15.22 -24.99
CA VAL A 43 9.29 15.70 -23.60
C VAL A 43 10.52 15.08 -22.95
N LYS A 44 11.28 15.87 -22.18
CA LYS A 44 12.52 15.39 -21.57
C LYS A 44 12.32 15.06 -20.10
N ILE A 45 12.77 13.87 -19.73
CA ILE A 45 12.74 13.34 -18.35
C ILE A 45 14.11 13.46 -17.70
N SER A 46 14.12 13.88 -16.46
CA SER A 46 15.33 14.00 -15.62
C SER A 46 15.84 12.63 -15.20
N VAL A 47 17.06 12.32 -15.57
CA VAL A 47 17.76 11.07 -15.24
C VAL A 47 19.10 11.40 -14.59
N TRP A 48 19.28 10.94 -13.35
CA TRP A 48 20.55 11.04 -12.63
C TRP A 48 21.24 9.68 -12.62
N THR A 49 22.44 9.59 -13.18
CA THR A 49 23.22 8.33 -13.20
C THR A 49 24.40 8.39 -12.25
N TYR A 50 24.64 7.28 -11.56
CA TYR A 50 25.74 7.03 -10.65
C TYR A 50 26.57 5.90 -11.22
N THR A 51 27.72 6.26 -11.81
CA THR A 51 28.57 5.32 -12.55
C THR A 51 29.75 4.88 -11.68
N PRO A 52 30.02 3.56 -11.54
CA PRO A 52 31.19 3.09 -10.82
C PRO A 52 32.50 3.53 -11.50
N PRO A 53 33.64 3.54 -10.78
CA PRO A 53 34.93 3.81 -11.41
C PRO A 53 35.35 2.67 -12.33
N GLY A 54 36.07 2.99 -13.42
CA GLY A 54 36.60 2.04 -14.40
C GLY A 54 36.06 2.26 -15.80
N ASP A 55 36.29 1.30 -16.70
CA ASP A 55 36.02 1.47 -18.12
C ASP A 55 34.66 0.84 -18.57
N GLY A 56 33.98 0.06 -17.72
CA GLY A 56 32.71 -0.59 -18.08
C GLY A 56 32.81 -1.66 -19.18
N PRO A 57 31.75 -2.01 -19.87
CA PRO A 57 30.36 -1.62 -19.58
C PRO A 57 29.80 -2.29 -18.31
N TRP A 58 28.79 -1.66 -17.71
CA TRP A 58 28.11 -2.18 -16.52
C TRP A 58 26.64 -2.47 -16.78
N PRO A 59 26.03 -3.43 -16.07
CA PRO A 59 24.58 -3.55 -16.05
C PRO A 59 23.96 -2.36 -15.30
N VAL A 60 22.69 -2.07 -15.63
CA VAL A 60 21.99 -0.91 -15.10
C VAL A 60 20.93 -1.35 -14.10
N VAL A 61 20.80 -0.60 -13.01
CA VAL A 61 19.67 -0.69 -12.08
C VAL A 61 19.04 0.69 -11.97
N PHE A 62 17.72 0.82 -12.24
CA PHE A 62 17.08 2.12 -12.14
C PHE A 62 15.85 2.13 -11.25
N GLU A 63 15.60 3.28 -10.62
CA GLU A 63 14.40 3.62 -9.87
C GLU A 63 13.69 4.78 -10.56
N GLN A 64 12.37 4.67 -10.76
CA GLN A 64 11.54 5.76 -11.24
C GLN A 64 10.50 6.16 -10.19
N ARG A 65 10.43 7.46 -9.82
CA ARG A 65 9.49 7.95 -8.81
C ARG A 65 9.20 9.45 -8.94
N TYR A 66 8.10 9.90 -8.33
CA TYR A 66 7.76 11.33 -8.29
C TYR A 66 8.44 12.10 -7.14
N ALA A 67 8.93 11.42 -6.08
CA ALA A 67 9.57 12.08 -4.94
C ALA A 67 10.96 12.61 -5.29
N ASP A 68 11.50 13.48 -4.41
CA ASP A 68 12.85 14.02 -4.56
C ASP A 68 13.90 12.92 -4.64
N LEU A 69 14.77 13.06 -5.62
CA LEU A 69 15.92 12.17 -5.86
C LEU A 69 17.26 12.80 -5.46
N ARG A 70 17.27 14.07 -5.04
CA ARG A 70 18.49 14.85 -4.77
C ARG A 70 18.89 14.85 -3.31
N GLY A 71 18.09 14.32 -2.41
CA GLY A 71 18.42 14.24 -0.99
C GLY A 71 19.68 13.42 -0.73
N ALA A 72 20.50 13.84 0.22
CA ALA A 72 21.80 13.23 0.55
C ALA A 72 21.72 11.71 0.77
N GLY A 73 20.68 11.24 1.47
CA GLY A 73 20.48 9.81 1.73
C GLY A 73 20.24 9.00 0.46
N THR A 74 19.44 9.51 -0.46
CA THR A 74 19.14 8.86 -1.76
C THR A 74 20.40 8.77 -2.62
N ARG A 75 21.16 9.87 -2.72
CA ARG A 75 22.40 9.93 -3.48
C ARG A 75 23.47 8.97 -2.92
N LYS A 76 23.62 8.89 -1.59
CA LYS A 76 24.53 7.93 -0.95
C LYS A 76 24.14 6.47 -1.22
N ALA A 77 22.85 6.14 -1.10
CA ALA A 77 22.37 4.78 -1.38
C ALA A 77 22.59 4.39 -2.85
N ALA A 78 22.36 5.32 -3.78
CA ALA A 78 22.66 5.09 -5.21
C ALA A 78 24.17 4.87 -5.45
N ALA A 79 25.02 5.67 -4.83
CA ALA A 79 26.48 5.52 -4.94
C ALA A 79 26.98 4.21 -4.28
N GLU A 80 26.42 3.82 -3.14
CA GLU A 80 26.72 2.54 -2.49
C GLU A 80 26.41 1.36 -3.41
N LEU A 81 25.20 1.34 -3.98
CA LEU A 81 24.81 0.29 -4.92
C LEU A 81 25.68 0.32 -6.19
N ALA A 82 26.04 1.50 -6.69
CA ALA A 82 26.94 1.64 -7.83
C ALA A 82 28.33 1.07 -7.50
N GLY A 83 28.80 1.19 -6.26
CA GLY A 83 30.05 0.58 -5.79
C GLY A 83 30.10 -0.95 -5.95
N HIS A 84 28.97 -1.61 -6.08
CA HIS A 84 28.87 -3.04 -6.39
C HIS A 84 28.96 -3.36 -7.90
N GLY A 85 29.30 -2.38 -8.74
CA GLY A 85 29.54 -2.56 -10.18
C GLY A 85 28.26 -2.55 -11.01
N PHE A 86 27.34 -1.64 -10.70
CA PHE A 86 26.16 -1.30 -11.48
C PHE A 86 26.17 0.20 -11.82
N VAL A 87 25.66 0.59 -12.98
CA VAL A 87 25.22 1.98 -13.13
C VAL A 87 23.85 2.07 -12.48
N VAL A 88 23.71 2.97 -11.50
CA VAL A 88 22.41 3.23 -10.85
C VAL A 88 21.80 4.49 -11.46
N ALA A 89 20.56 4.42 -11.92
CA ALA A 89 19.85 5.55 -12.50
C ALA A 89 18.63 5.91 -11.63
N LEU A 90 18.51 7.18 -11.28
CA LEU A 90 17.36 7.74 -10.55
C LEU A 90 16.57 8.63 -11.50
N VAL A 91 15.29 8.35 -11.67
CA VAL A 91 14.43 8.93 -12.70
C VAL A 91 13.20 9.58 -12.07
N ASN A 92 12.97 10.86 -12.33
CA ASN A 92 11.74 11.53 -11.91
C ASN A 92 10.60 11.29 -12.90
N TYR A 93 9.36 11.20 -12.39
CA TYR A 93 8.18 11.15 -13.24
C TYR A 93 8.02 12.45 -14.03
N ARG A 94 7.37 12.36 -15.17
CA ARG A 94 6.95 13.51 -15.98
C ARG A 94 6.26 14.57 -15.12
N GLY A 95 6.61 15.86 -15.32
CA GLY A 95 6.01 16.97 -14.59
C GLY A 95 6.41 17.10 -13.12
N THR A 96 7.42 16.34 -12.67
CA THR A 96 7.95 16.44 -11.29
C THR A 96 9.42 16.87 -11.31
N TRP A 97 9.80 17.69 -10.33
CA TRP A 97 11.17 18.19 -10.14
C TRP A 97 11.75 18.76 -11.45
N ASP A 98 12.87 18.20 -11.94
CA ASP A 98 13.54 18.65 -13.17
C ASP A 98 12.93 18.06 -14.45
N SER A 99 12.06 17.04 -14.35
CA SER A 99 11.39 16.45 -15.52
C SER A 99 10.39 17.42 -16.14
N GLU A 100 10.42 17.52 -17.46
CA GLU A 100 9.48 18.35 -18.25
C GLU A 100 8.08 17.72 -18.34
N GLY A 101 7.17 18.42 -19.00
CA GLY A 101 5.79 17.97 -19.23
C GLY A 101 4.85 18.27 -18.07
N THR A 102 3.65 17.70 -18.14
CA THR A 102 2.56 17.89 -17.18
C THR A 102 2.47 16.68 -16.25
N TRP A 103 2.30 16.91 -14.96
CA TRP A 103 2.00 15.86 -14.00
C TRP A 103 0.57 15.32 -14.21
N VAL A 104 0.47 14.04 -14.53
CA VAL A 104 -0.80 13.31 -14.72
C VAL A 104 -0.83 11.99 -13.95
N GLY A 105 -0.19 11.95 -12.79
CA GLY A 105 -0.13 10.75 -11.98
C GLY A 105 0.78 9.68 -12.59
N TYR A 106 0.29 8.46 -12.67
CA TYR A 106 1.04 7.29 -13.12
C TYR A 106 0.83 6.94 -14.61
N ARG A 107 -0.03 7.66 -15.32
CA ARG A 107 -0.46 7.32 -16.68
C ARG A 107 0.65 7.28 -17.71
N THR A 108 1.67 8.09 -17.53
CA THR A 108 2.76 8.18 -18.51
C THR A 108 3.87 7.15 -18.31
N ILE A 109 3.86 6.43 -17.19
CA ILE A 109 4.92 5.46 -16.89
C ILE A 109 4.57 4.02 -17.31
N GLY A 110 3.30 3.73 -17.58
CA GLY A 110 2.78 2.43 -17.97
C GLY A 110 2.55 2.31 -19.48
N TRP A 111 1.54 1.54 -19.82
CA TRP A 111 1.11 1.31 -21.20
C TRP A 111 0.25 2.47 -21.72
N GLY A 112 0.02 2.50 -23.02
CA GLY A 112 -0.72 3.56 -23.69
C GLY A 112 0.14 4.31 -24.71
N GLU A 113 -0.23 5.54 -25.02
CA GLU A 113 0.50 6.36 -26.01
C GLU A 113 1.85 6.84 -25.46
N LEU A 114 1.90 7.19 -24.18
CA LEU A 114 3.11 7.60 -23.48
C LEU A 114 3.58 6.46 -22.58
N GLN A 115 4.87 6.14 -22.64
CA GLN A 115 5.48 5.05 -21.90
C GLN A 115 6.87 5.48 -21.40
N ASP A 116 6.90 6.50 -20.53
CA ASP A 116 8.15 7.12 -20.08
C ASP A 116 9.11 6.10 -19.44
N GLY A 117 8.57 5.14 -18.65
CA GLY A 117 9.39 4.09 -18.06
C GLY A 117 10.06 3.19 -19.08
N HIS A 118 9.32 2.80 -20.13
CA HIS A 118 9.85 2.01 -21.25
C HIS A 118 10.95 2.77 -22.00
N ASP A 119 10.67 4.02 -22.35
CA ASP A 119 11.60 4.85 -23.12
C ASP A 119 12.91 5.09 -22.36
N VAL A 120 12.83 5.33 -21.05
CA VAL A 120 14.02 5.44 -20.18
C VAL A 120 14.76 4.11 -20.09
N CYS A 121 14.07 2.98 -19.91
CA CYS A 121 14.67 1.65 -19.85
C CYS A 121 15.51 1.37 -21.11
N GLU A 122 14.93 1.59 -22.28
CA GLU A 122 15.60 1.37 -23.57
C GLU A 122 16.74 2.38 -23.81
N TRP A 123 16.56 3.65 -23.40
CA TRP A 123 17.64 4.62 -23.47
C TRP A 123 18.83 4.19 -22.61
N LEU A 124 18.62 3.78 -21.35
CA LEU A 124 19.65 3.29 -20.45
C LEU A 124 20.38 2.06 -21.00
N ALA A 125 19.65 1.15 -21.61
CA ALA A 125 20.20 -0.08 -22.18
C ALA A 125 21.15 0.19 -23.36
N THR A 126 20.88 1.24 -24.15
CA THR A 126 21.63 1.56 -25.37
C THR A 126 22.84 2.48 -25.16
N GLN A 127 23.10 2.89 -23.92
CA GLN A 127 24.25 3.76 -23.64
C GLN A 127 25.59 3.02 -23.82
N PRO A 128 26.67 3.70 -24.28
CA PRO A 128 27.99 3.08 -24.49
C PRO A 128 28.59 2.40 -23.24
N TRP A 129 28.20 2.85 -22.07
CA TRP A 129 28.65 2.33 -20.78
C TRP A 129 27.74 1.19 -20.24
N SER A 130 26.66 0.85 -20.93
CA SER A 130 25.69 -0.17 -20.53
C SER A 130 25.99 -1.52 -21.18
N THR A 131 25.79 -2.62 -20.43
CA THR A 131 25.81 -3.99 -20.99
C THR A 131 24.52 -4.32 -21.77
N GLY A 132 23.51 -3.45 -21.77
CA GLY A 132 22.19 -3.73 -22.30
C GLY A 132 21.27 -4.50 -21.34
N LYS A 133 21.72 -4.88 -20.14
CA LYS A 133 20.92 -5.56 -19.13
C LYS A 133 20.44 -4.55 -18.09
N VAL A 134 19.12 -4.44 -17.93
CA VAL A 134 18.49 -3.48 -17.04
C VAL A 134 17.66 -4.21 -15.98
N GLY A 135 17.90 -3.87 -14.71
CA GLY A 135 17.05 -4.22 -13.58
C GLY A 135 16.40 -2.98 -13.00
N THR A 136 15.36 -3.17 -12.18
CA THR A 136 14.71 -2.07 -11.49
C THR A 136 14.62 -2.31 -10.00
N LEU A 137 14.61 -1.23 -9.23
CA LEU A 137 14.36 -1.22 -7.80
C LEU A 137 13.37 -0.12 -7.44
N GLY A 138 12.85 -0.14 -6.23
CA GLY A 138 12.02 0.94 -5.70
C GLY A 138 10.92 0.46 -4.78
N SER A 139 10.48 1.38 -3.93
CA SER A 139 9.44 1.18 -2.94
C SER A 139 8.24 2.08 -3.24
N SER A 140 7.03 1.64 -2.83
CA SER A 140 5.82 2.45 -2.89
C SER A 140 5.54 2.93 -4.34
N GLN A 141 5.64 4.23 -4.57
CA GLN A 141 5.57 4.82 -5.91
C GLN A 141 6.55 4.19 -6.92
N GLY A 142 7.77 3.87 -6.48
CA GLY A 142 8.75 3.18 -7.31
C GLY A 142 8.42 1.69 -7.51
N GLY A 143 7.65 1.10 -6.63
CA GLY A 143 7.07 -0.23 -6.80
C GLY A 143 5.95 -0.24 -7.87
N TYR A 144 5.03 0.72 -7.79
CA TYR A 144 4.03 0.93 -8.86
C TYR A 144 4.70 1.12 -10.22
N ALA A 145 5.73 1.99 -10.31
CA ALA A 145 6.46 2.21 -11.55
C ALA A 145 7.00 0.93 -12.15
N GLN A 146 7.50 0.01 -11.33
CA GLN A 146 8.01 -1.29 -11.77
C GLN A 146 6.89 -2.20 -12.30
N ASN A 147 5.73 -2.23 -11.65
CA ASN A 147 4.57 -2.99 -12.15
C ASN A 147 4.10 -2.41 -13.50
N PHE A 148 3.95 -1.08 -13.61
CA PHE A 148 3.57 -0.42 -14.85
C PHE A 148 4.59 -0.68 -15.98
N LEU A 149 5.88 -0.57 -15.67
CA LEU A 149 6.95 -0.84 -16.63
C LEU A 149 6.90 -2.27 -17.17
N ALA A 150 6.71 -3.27 -16.29
CA ALA A 150 6.69 -4.67 -16.70
C ALA A 150 5.58 -4.97 -17.71
N VAL A 151 4.43 -4.29 -17.60
CA VAL A 151 3.33 -4.41 -18.57
C VAL A 151 3.72 -3.90 -19.97
N THR A 152 4.63 -2.94 -20.07
CA THR A 152 5.11 -2.39 -21.36
C THR A 152 6.13 -3.29 -22.05
N GLN A 153 6.65 -4.30 -21.38
CA GLN A 153 7.58 -5.34 -21.90
C GLN A 153 8.84 -4.76 -22.58
N PRO A 154 9.66 -3.90 -21.91
CA PRO A 154 10.90 -3.43 -22.51
C PRO A 154 11.83 -4.61 -22.80
N PRO A 155 12.41 -4.73 -24.01
CA PRO A 155 13.28 -5.86 -24.38
C PRO A 155 14.50 -6.05 -23.48
N HIS A 156 15.01 -4.97 -22.89
CA HIS A 156 16.22 -5.00 -22.06
C HIS A 156 15.94 -5.13 -20.55
N LEU A 157 14.65 -5.15 -20.13
CA LEU A 157 14.30 -5.40 -18.73
C LEU A 157 14.50 -6.86 -18.39
N VAL A 158 15.39 -7.15 -17.43
CA VAL A 158 15.81 -8.51 -17.06
C VAL A 158 15.19 -8.99 -15.76
N CYS A 159 15.14 -8.14 -14.74
CA CYS A 159 14.59 -8.47 -13.41
C CYS A 159 14.14 -7.24 -12.65
N GLN A 160 13.36 -7.45 -11.59
CA GLN A 160 12.85 -6.39 -10.72
C GLN A 160 13.04 -6.72 -9.24
N TYR A 161 13.15 -5.69 -8.40
CA TYR A 161 13.23 -5.77 -6.94
C TYR A 161 12.32 -4.71 -6.34
N MET A 162 11.16 -5.13 -5.83
CA MET A 162 10.09 -4.23 -5.39
C MET A 162 9.87 -4.31 -3.88
N THR A 163 9.50 -3.17 -3.29
CA THR A 163 9.15 -3.08 -1.87
C THR A 163 7.83 -2.32 -1.71
N ASP A 164 6.91 -2.88 -0.91
CA ASP A 164 5.66 -2.23 -0.50
C ASP A 164 4.93 -1.57 -1.69
N THR A 165 4.45 -2.38 -2.62
CA THR A 165 3.87 -1.94 -3.89
C THR A 165 2.38 -2.21 -3.98
N GLY A 166 1.71 -1.48 -4.88
CA GLY A 166 0.35 -1.76 -5.33
C GLY A 166 0.30 -2.13 -6.81
N LEU A 167 -0.88 -2.52 -7.26
CA LEU A 167 -1.19 -2.85 -8.65
C LEU A 167 -2.13 -1.83 -9.30
N SER A 168 -3.02 -1.25 -8.51
CA SER A 168 -4.07 -0.36 -8.97
C SER A 168 -4.12 0.91 -8.14
N LEU A 169 -4.13 2.08 -8.81
CA LEU A 169 -4.32 3.36 -8.13
C LEU A 169 -5.72 3.45 -7.49
N PHE A 170 -6.71 2.81 -8.09
CA PHE A 170 -8.05 2.77 -7.51
C PHE A 170 -8.06 1.96 -6.22
N HIS A 171 -7.65 0.68 -6.26
CA HIS A 171 -7.86 -0.25 -5.15
C HIS A 171 -6.90 -0.08 -3.98
N GLU A 172 -5.62 0.25 -4.21
CA GLU A 172 -4.61 0.35 -3.16
C GLU A 172 -4.07 1.77 -2.96
N GLY A 173 -4.32 2.66 -3.90
CA GLY A 173 -3.83 4.05 -3.85
C GLY A 173 -4.86 5.03 -3.30
N TYR A 174 -5.77 5.45 -4.16
CA TYR A 174 -6.67 6.57 -3.91
C TYR A 174 -8.01 6.16 -3.30
N ARG A 175 -8.62 5.04 -3.76
CA ARG A 175 -9.97 4.61 -3.36
C ARG A 175 -10.00 3.26 -2.64
N ILE A 176 -9.22 3.14 -1.58
CA ILE A 176 -9.13 1.88 -0.80
C ILE A 176 -10.52 1.52 -0.26
N GLY A 177 -11.05 0.36 -0.69
CA GLY A 177 -12.40 -0.09 -0.31
C GLY A 177 -13.52 0.88 -0.71
N GLY A 178 -13.30 1.73 -1.72
CA GLY A 178 -14.22 2.81 -2.13
C GLY A 178 -14.13 4.09 -1.32
N THR A 179 -13.31 4.14 -0.25
CA THR A 179 -13.01 5.36 0.49
C THR A 179 -11.93 6.17 -0.20
N THR A 180 -11.86 7.47 0.05
CA THR A 180 -10.84 8.33 -0.53
C THR A 180 -9.75 8.70 0.46
N ARG A 181 -8.60 9.16 -0.06
CA ARG A 181 -7.45 9.63 0.73
C ARG A 181 -6.96 10.99 0.20
N PRO A 182 -7.81 12.02 0.15
CA PRO A 182 -7.52 13.26 -0.56
C PRO A 182 -6.32 14.01 0.02
N GLU A 183 -6.18 14.06 1.35
CA GLU A 183 -5.06 14.77 1.99
C GLU A 183 -3.70 14.17 1.62
N ARG A 184 -3.62 12.84 1.50
CA ARG A 184 -2.41 12.17 1.03
C ARG A 184 -2.03 12.61 -0.38
N PHE A 185 -3.00 12.69 -1.29
CA PHE A 185 -2.73 13.03 -2.67
C PHE A 185 -2.61 14.54 -2.90
N LYS A 186 -3.30 15.38 -2.14
CA LYS A 186 -3.06 16.84 -2.12
C LYS A 186 -1.59 17.16 -1.82
N SER A 187 -0.96 16.43 -0.91
CA SER A 187 0.44 16.64 -0.55
C SER A 187 1.42 16.40 -1.70
N LEU A 188 1.02 15.67 -2.75
CA LEU A 188 1.88 15.42 -3.93
C LEU A 188 2.17 16.67 -4.74
N ALA A 189 1.36 17.73 -4.60
CA ALA A 189 1.60 19.03 -5.23
C ALA A 189 3.01 19.59 -4.95
N THR A 190 3.62 19.22 -3.81
CA THR A 190 4.99 19.63 -3.46
C THR A 190 6.08 19.01 -4.34
N ASN A 191 5.77 17.91 -5.05
CA ASN A 191 6.70 17.25 -5.96
C ASN A 191 6.54 17.74 -7.41
N CYS A 192 5.43 18.41 -7.74
CA CYS A 192 5.12 18.84 -9.09
C CYS A 192 5.88 20.12 -9.45
N ARG A 193 6.40 20.19 -10.68
CA ARG A 193 6.94 21.45 -11.23
C ARG A 193 5.89 22.56 -11.23
N ASN A 194 4.65 22.20 -11.55
CA ASN A 194 3.49 23.05 -11.46
C ASN A 194 2.48 22.44 -10.49
N PRO A 195 2.34 22.96 -9.26
CA PRO A 195 1.40 22.42 -8.28
C PRO A 195 -0.06 22.40 -8.74
N ALA A 196 -0.45 23.26 -9.71
CA ALA A 196 -1.80 23.28 -10.25
C ALA A 196 -2.14 22.00 -11.04
N ASP A 197 -1.14 21.30 -11.58
CA ASP A 197 -1.36 20.04 -12.30
C ASP A 197 -1.90 18.97 -11.35
N ASN A 198 -1.41 18.95 -10.11
CA ASN A 198 -1.90 17.98 -9.12
C ASN A 198 -3.36 18.27 -8.72
N LEU A 199 -3.73 19.54 -8.59
CA LEU A 199 -5.13 19.90 -8.32
C LEU A 199 -6.03 19.49 -9.48
N ALA A 200 -5.61 19.74 -10.72
CA ALA A 200 -6.36 19.33 -11.91
C ALA A 200 -6.55 17.81 -11.97
N LEU A 201 -5.51 17.04 -11.65
CA LEU A 201 -5.58 15.58 -11.57
C LEU A 201 -6.59 15.11 -10.52
N LEU A 202 -6.60 15.70 -9.34
CA LEU A 202 -7.57 15.34 -8.29
C LEU A 202 -9.02 15.67 -8.69
N GLN A 203 -9.23 16.81 -9.37
CA GLN A 203 -10.54 17.17 -9.91
C GLN A 203 -11.00 16.22 -11.03
N GLU A 204 -10.07 15.69 -11.82
CA GLU A 204 -10.36 14.65 -12.80
C GLU A 204 -10.74 13.34 -12.11
N TRP A 205 -10.03 12.94 -11.06
CA TRP A 205 -10.36 11.74 -10.28
C TRP A 205 -11.75 11.81 -9.60
N ASP A 206 -12.19 12.99 -9.19
CA ASP A 206 -13.53 13.19 -8.62
C ASP A 206 -14.64 13.00 -9.66
N GLN A 207 -14.33 13.13 -10.98
CA GLN A 207 -15.28 12.84 -12.06
C GLN A 207 -15.43 11.34 -12.34
N HIS A 208 -14.52 10.51 -11.78
CA HIS A 208 -14.50 9.06 -11.91
C HIS A 208 -14.63 8.39 -10.53
N PRO A 209 -15.83 8.47 -9.88
CA PRO A 209 -16.02 7.90 -8.56
C PRO A 209 -16.00 6.37 -8.56
N ASP A 210 -16.43 5.74 -9.66
CA ASP A 210 -16.52 4.30 -9.84
C ASP A 210 -15.28 3.75 -10.55
N TYR A 211 -15.08 2.44 -10.45
CA TYR A 211 -14.01 1.74 -11.18
C TYR A 211 -14.41 1.55 -12.64
N ASP A 212 -14.25 2.60 -13.43
CA ASP A 212 -14.55 2.66 -14.85
C ASP A 212 -13.31 2.47 -15.74
N GLU A 213 -13.44 2.72 -17.03
CA GLU A 213 -12.34 2.61 -18.01
C GLU A 213 -11.19 3.59 -17.71
N TYR A 214 -11.49 4.71 -17.03
CA TYR A 214 -10.46 5.65 -16.60
C TYR A 214 -9.44 4.99 -15.67
N TRP A 215 -9.92 4.27 -14.63
CA TRP A 215 -9.07 3.61 -13.65
C TRP A 215 -8.44 2.32 -14.17
N ARG A 216 -9.09 1.62 -15.12
CA ARG A 216 -8.53 0.43 -15.77
C ARG A 216 -7.21 0.70 -16.47
N GLN A 217 -6.99 1.94 -16.92
CA GLN A 217 -5.73 2.39 -17.51
C GLN A 217 -4.59 2.51 -16.48
N GLU A 218 -4.90 2.44 -15.20
CA GLU A 218 -3.95 2.49 -14.09
C GLU A 218 -4.03 1.24 -13.19
N ASP A 219 -4.45 0.10 -13.76
CA ASP A 219 -4.58 -1.17 -13.06
C ASP A 219 -3.75 -2.27 -13.73
N CYS A 220 -2.58 -2.52 -13.16
CA CYS A 220 -1.67 -3.56 -13.61
C CYS A 220 -2.23 -4.99 -13.42
N SER A 221 -3.20 -5.18 -12.50
CA SER A 221 -3.76 -6.51 -12.21
C SER A 221 -4.51 -7.11 -13.40
N LEU A 222 -4.89 -6.28 -14.36
CA LEU A 222 -5.54 -6.68 -15.62
C LEU A 222 -4.55 -7.24 -16.64
N HIS A 223 -3.23 -7.12 -16.42
CA HIS A 223 -2.19 -7.34 -17.43
C HIS A 223 -1.04 -8.23 -16.94
N PHE A 224 -1.27 -9.14 -16.00
CA PHE A 224 -0.22 -10.03 -15.52
C PHE A 224 0.44 -10.86 -16.62
N ASP A 225 -0.32 -11.27 -17.65
CA ASP A 225 0.17 -12.01 -18.80
C ASP A 225 1.29 -11.31 -19.58
N LYS A 226 1.36 -9.97 -19.47
CA LYS A 226 2.41 -9.14 -20.07
C LYS A 226 3.64 -9.00 -19.19
N MET A 227 3.52 -9.20 -17.87
CA MET A 227 4.67 -9.14 -16.96
C MET A 227 5.53 -10.39 -17.12
N ASN A 228 6.70 -10.26 -17.76
CA ASN A 228 7.48 -11.40 -18.24
C ASN A 228 8.91 -11.44 -17.70
N VAL A 229 9.15 -10.98 -16.48
CA VAL A 229 10.47 -11.00 -15.82
C VAL A 229 10.37 -11.50 -14.39
N PRO A 230 11.44 -12.13 -13.86
CA PRO A 230 11.57 -12.44 -12.45
C PRO A 230 11.46 -11.19 -11.59
N CYS A 231 10.82 -11.30 -10.44
CA CYS A 231 10.72 -10.23 -9.49
C CYS A 231 10.85 -10.75 -8.05
N PHE A 232 11.65 -10.04 -7.25
CA PHE A 232 11.67 -10.16 -5.80
C PHE A 232 10.75 -9.09 -5.22
N THR A 233 9.72 -9.51 -4.51
CA THR A 233 8.74 -8.62 -3.89
C THR A 233 8.89 -8.66 -2.37
N ILE A 234 9.00 -7.50 -1.74
CA ILE A 234 9.01 -7.35 -0.30
C ILE A 234 7.69 -6.70 0.12
N GLY A 235 6.98 -7.34 1.04
CA GLY A 235 5.77 -6.84 1.67
C GLY A 235 5.95 -6.65 3.17
N SER A 236 5.15 -5.77 3.75
CA SER A 236 5.16 -5.44 5.16
C SER A 236 3.79 -5.69 5.77
N TRP A 237 3.70 -6.49 6.87
CA TRP A 237 2.41 -6.87 7.49
C TRP A 237 1.58 -5.66 7.92
N TYR A 238 2.23 -4.58 8.33
CA TYR A 238 1.59 -3.35 8.81
C TYR A 238 1.52 -2.25 7.74
N ASP A 239 1.65 -2.62 6.46
CA ASP A 239 1.54 -1.69 5.35
C ASP A 239 0.13 -1.70 4.73
N PHE A 240 -0.38 -0.53 4.40
CA PHE A 240 -1.65 -0.40 3.68
C PHE A 240 -1.60 -0.94 2.23
N MET A 241 -0.39 -1.10 1.66
CA MET A 241 -0.16 -1.74 0.36
C MET A 241 0.14 -3.25 0.47
N ASN A 242 0.07 -3.84 1.66
CA ASN A 242 0.37 -5.25 1.85
C ASN A 242 -0.41 -6.15 0.88
N GLN A 243 -1.70 -5.86 0.70
CA GLN A 243 -2.54 -6.62 -0.23
C GLN A 243 -2.00 -6.53 -1.66
N GLY A 244 -1.69 -5.33 -2.16
CA GLY A 244 -1.14 -5.14 -3.51
C GLY A 244 0.22 -5.79 -3.70
N SER A 245 1.10 -5.77 -2.70
CA SER A 245 2.40 -6.44 -2.74
C SER A 245 2.25 -7.96 -2.89
N ILE A 246 1.39 -8.57 -2.10
CA ILE A 246 1.13 -10.00 -2.16
C ILE A 246 0.40 -10.38 -3.45
N ASP A 247 -0.62 -9.63 -3.85
CA ASP A 247 -1.39 -9.89 -5.06
C ASP A 247 -0.53 -9.69 -6.31
N SER A 248 0.50 -8.80 -6.28
CA SER A 248 1.51 -8.68 -7.34
C SER A 248 2.32 -9.97 -7.48
N PHE A 249 2.82 -10.54 -6.36
CA PHE A 249 3.51 -11.82 -6.37
C PHE A 249 2.60 -12.93 -6.93
N VAL A 250 1.41 -13.11 -6.35
CA VAL A 250 0.47 -14.18 -6.73
C VAL A 250 0.09 -14.08 -8.23
N GLY A 251 -0.22 -12.86 -8.68
CA GLY A 251 -0.59 -12.62 -10.08
C GLY A 251 0.53 -12.94 -11.05
N ARG A 252 1.76 -12.49 -10.78
CA ARG A 252 2.94 -12.76 -11.60
C ARG A 252 3.34 -14.24 -11.56
N GLN A 253 3.28 -14.88 -10.39
CA GLN A 253 3.64 -16.29 -10.18
C GLN A 253 2.77 -17.22 -10.99
N HIS A 254 1.46 -16.97 -11.08
CA HIS A 254 0.50 -17.88 -11.70
C HIS A 254 0.03 -17.46 -13.10
N ARG A 255 -0.06 -16.14 -13.33
CA ARG A 255 -0.64 -15.57 -14.57
C ARG A 255 0.35 -14.75 -15.38
N GLY A 256 1.60 -14.60 -14.92
CA GLY A 256 2.65 -13.87 -15.61
C GLY A 256 3.05 -14.49 -16.95
N GLY A 257 3.89 -13.79 -17.70
CA GLY A 257 4.51 -14.33 -18.93
C GLY A 257 5.40 -15.55 -18.67
N ALA A 258 5.87 -16.20 -19.71
CA ALA A 258 6.60 -17.46 -19.60
C ALA A 258 7.87 -17.38 -18.74
N ASN A 259 8.58 -16.24 -18.75
CA ASN A 259 9.78 -16.01 -17.94
C ASN A 259 9.47 -15.47 -16.53
N SER A 260 8.22 -15.21 -16.22
CA SER A 260 7.74 -14.70 -14.93
C SER A 260 7.15 -15.82 -14.08
N ARG A 261 6.30 -16.66 -14.67
CA ARG A 261 5.61 -17.74 -13.95
C ARG A 261 6.58 -18.71 -13.30
N GLY A 262 6.39 -18.97 -12.00
CA GLY A 262 7.27 -19.86 -11.24
C GLY A 262 8.64 -19.25 -10.90
N GLN A 263 8.90 -17.99 -11.25
CA GLN A 263 10.18 -17.31 -11.04
C GLN A 263 10.06 -16.10 -10.12
N GLN A 264 8.96 -16.01 -9.38
CA GLN A 264 8.74 -14.91 -8.42
C GLN A 264 9.21 -15.31 -7.04
N GLN A 265 9.70 -14.34 -6.28
CA GLN A 265 10.02 -14.52 -4.87
C GLN A 265 9.31 -13.44 -4.05
N LEU A 266 8.81 -13.84 -2.88
CA LEU A 266 8.09 -12.98 -1.95
C LEU A 266 8.70 -13.10 -0.56
N ILE A 267 9.00 -11.96 0.06
CA ILE A 267 9.26 -11.92 1.50
C ILE A 267 8.27 -10.98 2.18
N ILE A 268 7.69 -11.39 3.30
CA ILE A 268 6.78 -10.55 4.08
C ILE A 268 7.22 -10.57 5.54
N GLY A 269 7.51 -9.40 6.08
CA GLY A 269 7.93 -9.25 7.47
C GLY A 269 7.02 -8.32 8.29
N PRO A 270 7.25 -8.26 9.61
CA PRO A 270 6.48 -7.43 10.52
C PRO A 270 6.96 -5.97 10.46
N TRP A 271 6.87 -5.34 9.31
CA TRP A 271 7.41 -4.00 9.05
C TRP A 271 6.33 -3.00 8.71
N LEU A 272 6.70 -1.72 8.70
CA LEU A 272 5.91 -0.60 8.25
C LEU A 272 6.29 -0.22 6.82
N HIS A 273 5.43 0.51 6.13
CA HIS A 273 5.65 1.03 4.80
C HIS A 273 7.03 1.68 4.61
N GLY A 274 7.83 1.19 3.65
CA GLY A 274 9.14 1.72 3.30
C GLY A 274 10.18 1.72 4.44
N ARG A 275 9.99 0.94 5.51
CA ARG A 275 10.85 0.95 6.69
C ARG A 275 11.58 -0.35 6.99
N LEU A 276 11.81 -1.16 6.01
CA LEU A 276 12.49 -2.45 6.14
C LEU A 276 13.81 -2.40 6.88
N ASN A 277 14.65 -1.42 6.54
CA ASN A 277 16.02 -1.31 7.05
C ASN A 277 16.14 -0.59 8.40
N LYS A 278 15.03 -0.19 9.02
CA LYS A 278 15.07 0.63 10.25
C LYS A 278 14.91 -0.19 11.52
N GLY A 279 15.24 -1.45 11.45
CA GLY A 279 15.20 -2.35 12.59
C GLY A 279 13.82 -2.99 12.81
N ASN A 280 13.64 -3.54 13.98
CA ASN A 280 12.52 -4.36 14.40
C ASN A 280 11.44 -3.58 15.19
N HIS A 281 11.51 -2.24 15.23
CA HIS A 281 10.51 -1.37 15.87
C HIS A 281 9.34 -1.12 14.93
N VAL A 282 8.14 -1.50 15.35
CA VAL A 282 6.91 -1.37 14.55
C VAL A 282 5.79 -0.84 15.45
N GLY A 283 5.49 0.44 15.33
CA GLY A 283 4.54 1.08 16.25
C GLY A 283 5.00 0.97 17.70
N GLU A 284 4.21 0.34 18.55
CA GLU A 284 4.51 0.11 19.96
C GLU A 284 5.25 -1.20 20.23
N LEU A 285 5.44 -2.03 19.22
CA LEU A 285 6.11 -3.31 19.35
C LEU A 285 7.58 -3.22 18.96
N VAL A 286 8.41 -3.98 19.67
CA VAL A 286 9.80 -4.24 19.32
C VAL A 286 9.95 -5.74 19.10
N TYR A 287 9.88 -6.15 17.85
CA TYR A 287 10.04 -7.56 17.47
C TYR A 287 11.45 -8.06 17.81
N PRO A 288 11.65 -9.38 17.96
CA PRO A 288 12.99 -9.95 18.10
C PRO A 288 13.91 -9.56 16.92
N GLU A 289 15.21 -9.58 17.16
CA GLU A 289 16.22 -9.21 16.14
C GLU A 289 16.13 -10.03 14.84
N ASN A 290 15.63 -11.27 14.94
CA ASN A 290 15.39 -12.12 13.76
C ASN A 290 14.36 -11.56 12.78
N ALA A 291 13.55 -10.58 13.17
CA ALA A 291 12.62 -9.89 12.26
C ALA A 291 13.33 -8.99 11.24
N ALA A 292 14.60 -8.67 11.45
CA ALA A 292 15.38 -7.87 10.50
C ALA A 292 15.68 -8.67 9.23
N TRP A 293 15.66 -7.97 8.08
CA TRP A 293 16.00 -8.52 6.78
C TRP A 293 17.23 -7.81 6.22
N PRO A 294 18.26 -8.53 5.75
CA PRO A 294 19.47 -7.95 5.14
C PRO A 294 19.18 -7.54 3.69
N GLU A 295 18.37 -6.49 3.48
CA GLU A 295 17.87 -6.10 2.16
C GLU A 295 18.98 -5.79 1.16
N VAL A 296 19.93 -4.92 1.50
CA VAL A 296 20.98 -4.50 0.55
C VAL A 296 21.86 -5.68 0.12
N PRO A 297 22.40 -6.51 1.02
CA PRO A 297 23.15 -7.70 0.61
C PRO A 297 22.33 -8.67 -0.27
N HIS A 298 21.05 -8.84 0.02
CA HIS A 298 20.17 -9.71 -0.80
C HIS A 298 19.91 -9.08 -2.18
N MET A 299 19.62 -7.79 -2.24
CA MET A 299 19.42 -7.05 -3.49
C MET A 299 20.63 -7.13 -4.40
N VAL A 300 21.85 -6.98 -3.85
CA VAL A 300 23.10 -7.11 -4.61
C VAL A 300 23.26 -8.54 -5.16
N ARG A 301 22.95 -9.58 -4.35
CA ARG A 301 22.95 -10.98 -4.84
C ARG A 301 21.93 -11.20 -5.97
N TRP A 302 20.72 -10.64 -5.84
CA TRP A 302 19.67 -10.69 -6.85
C TRP A 302 20.14 -10.10 -8.19
N PHE A 303 20.64 -8.87 -8.16
CA PHE A 303 21.14 -8.22 -9.36
C PHE A 303 22.41 -8.86 -9.92
N ASN A 304 23.31 -9.37 -9.10
CA ASN A 304 24.48 -10.10 -9.58
C ASN A 304 24.06 -11.37 -10.34
N HIS A 305 23.07 -12.10 -9.84
CA HIS A 305 22.57 -13.29 -10.51
C HIS A 305 21.96 -12.95 -11.89
N PHE A 306 20.97 -12.07 -11.92
CA PHE A 306 20.21 -11.81 -13.15
C PHE A 306 20.95 -10.90 -14.15
N LEU A 307 21.70 -9.92 -13.68
CA LEU A 307 22.35 -8.95 -14.56
C LEU A 307 23.79 -9.29 -14.90
N LYS A 308 24.50 -10.00 -14.00
CA LYS A 308 25.89 -10.43 -14.21
C LYS A 308 26.07 -11.93 -14.40
N GLU A 309 24.96 -12.71 -14.39
CA GLU A 309 24.94 -14.16 -14.61
C GLU A 309 25.75 -14.94 -13.56
N GLU A 310 25.86 -14.41 -12.33
CA GLU A 310 26.53 -15.12 -11.24
C GLU A 310 25.65 -16.29 -10.74
N ASP A 311 26.18 -17.50 -10.69
CA ASP A 311 25.52 -18.64 -10.05
C ASP A 311 25.70 -18.56 -8.51
N ASN A 312 24.91 -17.72 -7.86
CA ASN A 312 24.95 -17.50 -6.42
C ASN A 312 23.76 -18.12 -5.67
N GLY A 313 22.89 -18.83 -6.35
CA GLY A 313 21.77 -19.62 -5.79
C GLY A 313 20.55 -18.83 -5.35
N VAL A 314 20.47 -17.52 -5.60
CA VAL A 314 19.32 -16.71 -5.18
C VAL A 314 18.03 -17.14 -5.88
N ASP A 315 18.12 -17.62 -7.10
CA ASP A 315 17.01 -18.14 -7.92
C ASP A 315 16.42 -19.46 -7.40
N ARG A 316 17.17 -20.17 -6.54
CA ARG A 316 16.79 -21.47 -5.94
C ARG A 316 16.33 -21.35 -4.49
N GLU A 317 16.25 -20.13 -3.97
CA GLU A 317 15.66 -19.89 -2.64
C GLU A 317 14.14 -20.15 -2.66
N PRO A 318 13.50 -20.44 -1.51
CA PRO A 318 12.05 -20.66 -1.45
C PRO A 318 11.28 -19.49 -2.08
N ALA A 319 10.22 -19.80 -2.84
CA ALA A 319 9.41 -18.79 -3.52
C ALA A 319 8.78 -17.80 -2.53
N VAL A 320 8.43 -18.28 -1.33
CA VAL A 320 7.84 -17.43 -0.28
C VAL A 320 8.62 -17.60 1.01
N ARG A 321 8.90 -16.47 1.64
CA ARG A 321 9.42 -16.38 3.01
C ARG A 321 8.53 -15.39 3.78
N TYR A 322 7.92 -15.82 4.86
CA TYR A 322 7.01 -14.97 5.62
C TYR A 322 7.28 -15.07 7.12
N TYR A 323 7.14 -13.94 7.80
CA TYR A 323 7.28 -13.86 9.24
C TYR A 323 5.93 -14.14 9.90
N VAL A 324 5.85 -15.22 10.67
CA VAL A 324 4.71 -15.49 11.52
C VAL A 324 4.83 -14.62 12.76
N MET A 325 4.00 -13.59 12.85
CA MET A 325 3.95 -12.72 14.01
C MET A 325 3.42 -13.45 15.25
N GLY A 326 3.77 -12.97 16.42
CA GLY A 326 3.30 -13.51 17.69
C GLY A 326 3.40 -12.47 18.80
N ALA A 327 3.07 -12.86 20.01
CA ALA A 327 3.15 -12.00 21.17
C ALA A 327 4.58 -11.47 21.38
N VAL A 328 4.71 -10.16 21.48
CA VAL A 328 6.01 -9.48 21.70
C VAL A 328 6.16 -9.14 23.17
N GLY A 329 7.36 -9.45 23.73
CA GLY A 329 7.68 -9.23 25.14
C GLY A 329 7.25 -10.37 26.07
N GLU A 330 6.72 -11.46 25.55
CA GLU A 330 6.33 -12.65 26.30
C GLU A 330 7.32 -13.80 26.06
N ALA A 331 8.00 -14.24 27.12
CA ALA A 331 8.99 -15.31 27.02
C ALA A 331 8.34 -16.65 26.63
N GLY A 332 8.85 -17.26 25.55
CA GLY A 332 8.37 -18.57 25.08
C GLY A 332 7.03 -18.53 24.34
N ALA A 333 6.49 -17.34 24.02
CA ALA A 333 5.32 -17.23 23.17
C ALA A 333 5.60 -17.81 21.78
N PRO A 334 4.65 -18.53 21.17
CA PRO A 334 4.79 -19.04 19.81
C PRO A 334 4.70 -17.90 18.78
N GLY A 335 5.16 -18.17 17.57
CA GLY A 335 5.32 -17.16 16.54
C GLY A 335 6.66 -16.42 16.66
N ASN A 336 6.74 -15.23 16.08
CA ASN A 336 7.97 -14.44 15.96
C ASN A 336 9.10 -15.21 15.26
N GLU A 337 8.76 -15.90 14.19
CA GLU A 337 9.66 -16.76 13.43
C GLU A 337 9.43 -16.66 11.92
N TRP A 338 10.49 -16.90 11.13
CA TRP A 338 10.39 -17.02 9.68
C TRP A 338 9.95 -18.43 9.30
N ARG A 339 9.03 -18.51 8.36
CA ARG A 339 8.67 -19.74 7.65
C ARG A 339 8.81 -19.56 6.14
N THR A 340 8.90 -20.68 5.45
CA THR A 340 8.96 -20.74 4.00
C THR A 340 7.80 -21.52 3.42
N ALA A 341 7.41 -21.18 2.20
CA ALA A 341 6.43 -21.92 1.43
C ALA A 341 6.82 -21.91 -0.06
N ASP A 342 6.32 -22.87 -0.82
CA ASP A 342 6.53 -22.91 -2.27
C ASP A 342 5.58 -21.96 -3.01
N ASP A 343 4.54 -21.46 -2.32
CA ASP A 343 3.52 -20.57 -2.88
C ASP A 343 2.80 -19.79 -1.78
N TRP A 344 1.97 -18.81 -2.18
CA TRP A 344 1.14 -18.02 -1.27
C TRP A 344 -0.33 -18.00 -1.72
N PRO A 345 -1.31 -18.15 -0.81
CA PRO A 345 -1.14 -18.45 0.62
C PRO A 345 -0.85 -19.93 0.89
N PRO A 346 -0.28 -20.28 2.04
CA PRO A 346 -0.29 -21.66 2.52
C PRO A 346 -1.72 -22.19 2.66
N ALA A 347 -1.90 -23.50 2.61
CA ALA A 347 -3.21 -24.12 2.75
C ALA A 347 -3.84 -23.76 4.10
N ALA A 348 -5.07 -23.26 4.07
CA ALA A 348 -5.81 -22.86 5.25
C ALA A 348 -7.30 -23.21 5.15
N GLU A 349 -7.92 -23.53 6.28
CA GLU A 349 -9.37 -23.70 6.40
C GLU A 349 -10.00 -22.36 6.83
N MET A 350 -10.98 -21.89 6.06
CA MET A 350 -11.70 -20.66 6.37
C MET A 350 -12.75 -20.92 7.45
N THR A 351 -12.40 -20.63 8.70
CA THR A 351 -13.21 -20.90 9.88
C THR A 351 -14.01 -19.68 10.31
N PRO A 352 -15.35 -19.79 10.46
CA PRO A 352 -16.18 -18.66 10.87
C PRO A 352 -16.02 -18.34 12.35
N MET A 353 -15.88 -17.03 12.66
CA MET A 353 -15.95 -16.45 13.99
C MET A 353 -17.12 -15.45 13.99
N TYR A 354 -18.19 -15.81 14.70
CA TYR A 354 -19.43 -15.06 14.69
C TYR A 354 -19.45 -13.95 15.75
N PHE A 355 -20.00 -12.81 15.38
CA PHE A 355 -20.35 -11.75 16.32
C PHE A 355 -21.54 -12.16 17.16
N GLY A 356 -21.56 -11.77 18.41
CA GLY A 356 -22.63 -12.14 19.35
C GLY A 356 -22.98 -11.01 20.32
N ALA A 357 -24.06 -11.24 21.05
CA ALA A 357 -24.48 -10.35 22.13
C ALA A 357 -23.34 -10.10 23.14
N GLU A 358 -23.42 -8.97 23.88
CA GLU A 358 -22.42 -8.59 24.88
C GLU A 358 -20.99 -8.45 24.30
N SER A 359 -20.90 -8.05 23.03
CA SER A 359 -19.62 -7.84 22.35
C SER A 359 -18.73 -9.10 22.27
N THR A 360 -19.35 -10.27 22.12
CA THR A 360 -18.62 -11.55 22.06
C THR A 360 -18.26 -11.94 20.61
N LEU A 361 -17.12 -12.62 20.45
CA LEU A 361 -16.67 -13.25 19.21
C LEU A 361 -16.52 -14.76 19.46
N ARG A 362 -17.25 -15.62 18.73
CA ARG A 362 -17.35 -17.06 19.01
C ARG A 362 -17.35 -17.91 17.75
N ALA A 363 -16.86 -19.13 17.84
CA ALA A 363 -16.93 -20.11 16.75
C ALA A 363 -18.38 -20.64 16.54
N ALA A 364 -19.18 -20.67 17.59
CA ALA A 364 -20.57 -21.13 17.51
C ALA A 364 -21.47 -20.07 16.86
N ALA A 365 -22.28 -20.49 15.90
CA ALA A 365 -23.24 -19.63 15.25
C ALA A 365 -24.31 -19.10 16.25
N PRO A 366 -24.80 -17.86 16.09
CA PRO A 366 -25.82 -17.30 16.96
C PRO A 366 -27.14 -18.06 16.83
N THR A 367 -27.84 -18.24 17.97
CA THR A 367 -29.14 -18.92 18.04
C THR A 367 -30.30 -17.98 18.36
N ALA A 368 -30.00 -16.76 18.81
CA ALA A 368 -30.99 -15.76 19.15
C ALA A 368 -31.80 -15.35 17.90
N GLU A 369 -33.11 -15.14 18.07
CA GLU A 369 -34.00 -14.67 16.98
C GLU A 369 -33.72 -13.20 16.63
N THR A 370 -33.23 -12.41 17.57
CA THR A 370 -32.87 -11.01 17.39
C THR A 370 -31.66 -10.67 18.24
N SER A 371 -30.62 -10.16 17.63
CA SER A 371 -29.43 -9.65 18.30
C SER A 371 -28.71 -8.64 17.41
N VAL A 372 -28.50 -7.43 17.95
CA VAL A 372 -27.94 -6.31 17.18
C VAL A 372 -26.97 -5.48 18.02
N SER A 373 -26.04 -4.83 17.35
CA SER A 373 -25.16 -3.80 17.93
C SER A 373 -25.30 -2.53 17.10
N THR A 374 -25.75 -1.44 17.74
CA THR A 374 -26.07 -0.18 17.08
C THR A 374 -25.13 0.92 17.54
N TYR A 375 -24.68 1.79 16.63
CA TYR A 375 -23.84 2.95 16.92
C TYR A 375 -24.17 4.12 15.99
N THR A 376 -23.77 5.32 16.43
CA THR A 376 -23.92 6.55 15.64
C THR A 376 -22.62 6.85 14.89
N SER A 377 -22.74 7.30 13.65
CA SER A 377 -21.63 7.81 12.83
C SER A 377 -21.91 9.25 12.46
N ASP A 378 -21.00 10.16 12.87
CA ASP A 378 -21.07 11.58 12.55
C ASP A 378 -19.87 11.97 11.66
N PRO A 379 -20.08 12.25 10.37
CA PRO A 379 -18.99 12.58 9.45
C PRO A 379 -18.29 13.90 9.78
N HIS A 380 -18.94 14.81 10.52
CA HIS A 380 -18.33 16.08 10.95
C HIS A 380 -17.49 15.94 12.21
N ARG A 381 -17.60 14.80 12.90
CA ARG A 381 -16.84 14.47 14.10
C ARG A 381 -16.22 13.09 13.96
N PRO A 382 -15.39 12.89 12.93
CA PRO A 382 -14.83 11.58 12.66
C PRO A 382 -13.91 11.16 13.81
N MET A 383 -13.98 9.90 14.15
CA MET A 383 -13.05 9.33 15.12
C MET A 383 -11.66 9.23 14.50
N SER A 384 -10.65 9.56 15.29
CA SER A 384 -9.27 9.34 14.94
C SER A 384 -8.84 7.93 15.34
N ILE A 385 -8.22 7.22 14.40
CA ILE A 385 -7.49 6.01 14.73
C ILE A 385 -6.15 6.36 15.36
N PRO A 386 -5.63 5.52 16.27
CA PRO A 386 -4.29 5.73 16.80
C PRO A 386 -3.24 5.65 15.71
N GLY A 387 -2.18 6.45 15.86
CA GLY A 387 -1.06 6.48 14.93
C GLY A 387 -1.19 7.55 13.85
N THR A 388 -0.45 7.37 12.77
CA THR A 388 -0.36 8.29 11.63
C THR A 388 -1.03 7.64 10.40
N ALA A 389 -0.75 8.17 9.20
CA ALA A 389 -1.16 7.57 7.92
C ALA A 389 -0.70 6.09 7.74
N PHE A 390 0.25 5.64 8.56
CA PHE A 390 0.74 4.25 8.62
C PHE A 390 0.73 3.80 10.08
N PRO A 391 -0.42 3.42 10.67
CA PRO A 391 -0.57 3.24 12.11
C PRO A 391 0.29 2.12 12.71
N GLY A 392 0.64 1.09 11.93
CA GLY A 392 1.46 -0.01 12.43
C GLY A 392 0.81 -0.77 13.59
N ALA A 393 1.63 -1.41 14.41
CA ALA A 393 1.23 -2.12 15.62
C ALA A 393 0.97 -1.12 16.77
N THR A 394 -0.20 -0.49 16.75
CA THR A 394 -0.59 0.56 17.71
C THR A 394 -1.63 0.03 18.69
N ASP A 395 -1.55 0.48 19.95
CA ASP A 395 -2.57 0.17 20.95
C ASP A 395 -3.89 0.91 20.66
N ALA A 396 -4.89 0.15 20.25
CA ALA A 396 -6.19 0.65 19.80
C ALA A 396 -7.19 0.93 20.95
N ARG A 397 -6.83 0.72 22.24
CA ARG A 397 -7.78 0.85 23.37
C ARG A 397 -8.51 2.17 23.42
N ALA A 398 -7.80 3.28 23.17
CA ALA A 398 -8.42 4.62 23.19
C ALA A 398 -9.45 4.80 22.08
N PHE A 399 -9.20 4.22 20.91
CA PHE A 399 -10.15 4.18 19.80
C PHE A 399 -11.33 3.25 20.11
N GLU A 400 -11.06 2.04 20.60
CA GLU A 400 -12.06 1.01 20.89
C GLU A 400 -13.05 1.40 21.99
N ALA A 401 -12.65 2.31 22.89
CA ALA A 401 -13.49 2.82 23.99
C ALA A 401 -14.52 3.87 23.52
N GLN A 402 -14.47 4.32 22.28
CA GLN A 402 -15.38 5.34 21.77
C GLN A 402 -16.78 4.75 21.48
N SER A 403 -17.81 5.57 21.70
CA SER A 403 -19.23 5.14 21.56
C SER A 403 -19.63 4.76 20.14
N GLU A 404 -18.86 5.21 19.15
CA GLU A 404 -19.06 4.97 17.72
C GLU A 404 -18.40 3.68 17.23
N VAL A 405 -17.64 2.99 18.10
CA VAL A 405 -16.97 1.73 17.78
C VAL A 405 -17.72 0.55 18.39
N ARG A 406 -17.86 -0.52 17.63
CA ARG A 406 -18.34 -1.81 18.15
C ARG A 406 -17.21 -2.81 18.14
N THR A 407 -17.03 -3.47 19.28
CA THR A 407 -16.00 -4.49 19.48
C THR A 407 -16.65 -5.85 19.69
N PHE A 408 -16.05 -6.88 19.13
CA PHE A 408 -16.41 -8.28 19.35
C PHE A 408 -15.14 -9.02 19.73
N THR A 409 -15.14 -9.67 20.91
CA THR A 409 -13.91 -10.19 21.52
C THR A 409 -14.13 -11.64 21.99
N THR A 410 -13.15 -12.51 21.76
CA THR A 410 -13.18 -13.89 22.29
C THR A 410 -13.02 -13.90 23.80
N ASP A 411 -13.37 -15.01 24.43
CA ASP A 411 -12.83 -15.33 25.74
C ASP A 411 -11.30 -15.45 25.69
N PRO A 412 -10.57 -15.39 26.80
CA PRO A 412 -9.14 -15.66 26.80
C PRO A 412 -8.85 -17.02 26.15
N LEU A 413 -7.93 -17.04 25.19
CA LEU A 413 -7.55 -18.26 24.50
C LEU A 413 -6.92 -19.26 25.48
N THR A 414 -7.36 -20.50 25.42
CA THR A 414 -6.80 -21.59 26.25
C THR A 414 -5.59 -22.25 25.63
N THR A 415 -5.43 -22.12 24.33
CA THR A 415 -4.29 -22.54 23.51
C THR A 415 -3.98 -21.47 22.48
N PRO A 416 -2.75 -21.36 21.99
CA PRO A 416 -2.43 -20.45 20.90
C PRO A 416 -3.27 -20.76 19.66
N VAL A 417 -3.66 -19.72 18.93
CA VAL A 417 -4.41 -19.81 17.67
C VAL A 417 -3.65 -19.05 16.59
N GLU A 418 -3.36 -19.71 15.48
CA GLU A 418 -2.71 -19.10 14.32
C GLU A 418 -3.73 -18.78 13.24
N TRP A 419 -3.65 -17.55 12.69
CA TRP A 419 -4.28 -17.16 11.45
C TRP A 419 -3.19 -16.83 10.44
N THR A 420 -3.16 -17.56 9.32
CA THR A 420 -2.22 -17.31 8.23
C THR A 420 -2.95 -17.40 6.90
N GLY A 421 -3.09 -16.27 6.22
CA GLY A 421 -3.85 -16.15 4.98
C GLY A 421 -4.67 -14.87 4.91
N ARG A 422 -5.74 -14.88 4.10
CA ARG A 422 -6.62 -13.73 3.89
C ARG A 422 -7.85 -13.80 4.80
N ILE A 423 -8.07 -12.77 5.59
CA ILE A 423 -9.29 -12.61 6.40
C ILE A 423 -10.39 -12.04 5.52
N ARG A 424 -11.62 -12.54 5.70
CA ARG A 424 -12.81 -12.01 5.05
C ARG A 424 -13.87 -11.63 6.07
N ALA A 425 -14.45 -10.45 5.94
CA ALA A 425 -15.63 -10.02 6.69
C ALA A 425 -16.91 -10.35 5.92
N GLU A 426 -17.93 -10.83 6.64
CA GLU A 426 -19.31 -10.96 6.17
C GLU A 426 -20.21 -10.30 7.20
N LEU A 427 -20.70 -9.11 6.89
CA LEU A 427 -21.50 -8.29 7.76
C LEU A 427 -22.94 -8.22 7.26
N PHE A 428 -23.91 -8.41 8.15
CA PHE A 428 -25.30 -8.06 7.92
C PHE A 428 -25.57 -6.74 8.64
N VAL A 429 -25.84 -5.70 7.89
CA VAL A 429 -25.92 -4.33 8.41
C VAL A 429 -27.17 -3.62 7.94
N SER A 430 -27.62 -2.62 8.72
CA SER A 430 -28.59 -1.64 8.28
C SER A 430 -28.14 -0.24 8.72
N SER A 431 -28.57 0.78 7.99
CA SER A 431 -28.27 2.17 8.28
C SER A 431 -29.49 3.04 8.12
N THR A 432 -29.56 4.15 8.84
CA THR A 432 -30.56 5.21 8.57
C THR A 432 -30.17 6.09 7.39
N ALA A 433 -28.95 5.95 6.88
CA ALA A 433 -28.43 6.67 5.73
C ALA A 433 -28.46 5.82 4.45
N ARG A 434 -28.36 6.49 3.31
CA ARG A 434 -28.32 5.82 2.00
C ARG A 434 -26.93 5.27 1.64
N ASP A 435 -25.90 5.71 2.35
CA ASP A 435 -24.53 5.21 2.24
C ASP A 435 -23.80 5.39 3.57
N THR A 436 -22.82 4.56 3.86
CA THR A 436 -21.93 4.66 5.01
C THR A 436 -20.73 3.73 4.79
N ASP A 437 -19.70 3.86 5.62
CA ASP A 437 -18.54 2.98 5.56
C ASP A 437 -18.56 1.97 6.71
N PHE A 438 -18.00 0.78 6.47
CA PHE A 438 -17.72 -0.23 7.50
C PHE A 438 -16.23 -0.54 7.47
N ILE A 439 -15.52 -0.09 8.50
CA ILE A 439 -14.09 -0.33 8.66
C ILE A 439 -13.93 -1.45 9.67
N VAL A 440 -13.42 -2.60 9.21
CA VAL A 440 -13.16 -3.77 10.03
C VAL A 440 -11.70 -3.82 10.41
N ARG A 441 -11.41 -4.02 11.72
CA ARG A 441 -10.06 -4.16 12.26
C ARG A 441 -9.95 -5.42 13.07
N VAL A 442 -8.78 -6.04 13.04
CA VAL A 442 -8.43 -7.18 13.90
C VAL A 442 -7.28 -6.77 14.79
N SER A 443 -7.45 -7.00 16.09
CA SER A 443 -6.45 -6.71 17.11
C SER A 443 -6.13 -7.95 17.96
N ASP A 444 -4.89 -8.03 18.41
CA ASP A 444 -4.43 -8.95 19.44
C ASP A 444 -4.53 -8.27 20.82
N VAL A 445 -5.43 -8.76 21.67
CA VAL A 445 -5.62 -8.21 23.02
C VAL A 445 -4.79 -9.00 24.00
N TYR A 446 -3.76 -8.36 24.54
CA TYR A 446 -2.83 -8.92 25.52
C TYR A 446 -3.48 -9.09 26.90
N PRO A 447 -2.95 -9.97 27.77
CA PRO A 447 -3.47 -10.14 29.13
C PRO A 447 -3.39 -8.86 30.00
N ASP A 448 -2.47 -7.94 29.69
CA ASP A 448 -2.35 -6.63 30.35
C ASP A 448 -3.38 -5.59 29.84
N GLY A 449 -4.20 -5.97 28.89
CA GLY A 449 -5.27 -5.18 28.30
C GLY A 449 -4.89 -4.35 27.08
N ARG A 450 -3.61 -4.26 26.67
CA ARG A 450 -3.24 -3.64 25.39
C ARG A 450 -3.97 -4.34 24.25
N SER A 451 -4.50 -3.58 23.31
CA SER A 451 -5.18 -4.08 22.12
C SER A 451 -4.39 -3.65 20.88
N ILE A 452 -3.52 -4.54 20.42
CA ILE A 452 -2.58 -4.22 19.35
C ILE A 452 -3.23 -4.46 18.00
N LEU A 453 -3.36 -3.40 17.20
CA LEU A 453 -3.89 -3.45 15.84
C LEU A 453 -2.96 -4.30 14.96
N ILE A 454 -3.54 -5.28 14.23
CA ILE A 454 -2.82 -6.15 13.29
C ILE A 454 -3.14 -5.76 11.85
N VAL A 455 -4.42 -5.65 11.50
CA VAL A 455 -4.88 -5.33 10.15
C VAL A 455 -6.19 -4.57 10.20
N ASP A 456 -6.39 -3.65 9.25
CA ASP A 456 -7.66 -2.96 9.04
C ASP A 456 -7.96 -2.79 7.55
N TYR A 457 -9.25 -2.68 7.24
CA TYR A 457 -9.69 -2.36 5.89
C TYR A 457 -11.06 -1.66 5.91
N PRO A 458 -11.23 -0.57 5.16
CA PRO A 458 -12.51 0.10 4.99
C PRO A 458 -13.30 -0.53 3.85
N TRP A 459 -14.63 -0.45 3.95
CA TRP A 459 -15.51 -0.77 2.85
C TRP A 459 -16.68 0.21 2.79
N ARG A 460 -16.82 0.91 1.67
CA ARG A 460 -17.93 1.81 1.41
C ARG A 460 -19.16 1.03 0.93
N ALA A 461 -20.28 1.17 1.63
CA ALA A 461 -21.45 0.31 1.45
C ALA A 461 -22.06 0.38 0.05
N ARG A 462 -21.98 1.53 -0.64
CA ARG A 462 -22.47 1.67 -2.01
C ARG A 462 -21.76 0.75 -3.00
N TYR A 463 -20.56 0.25 -2.68
CA TYR A 463 -19.78 -0.68 -3.52
C TYR A 463 -19.91 -2.14 -3.08
N ARG A 464 -20.96 -2.50 -2.31
CA ARG A 464 -21.16 -3.88 -1.86
C ARG A 464 -21.36 -4.90 -2.98
N GLU A 465 -21.77 -4.46 -4.16
CA GLU A 465 -22.03 -5.29 -5.33
C GLU A 465 -20.88 -5.26 -6.37
N GLY A 466 -19.90 -4.39 -6.18
CA GLY A 466 -18.74 -4.17 -7.04
C GLY A 466 -18.36 -2.71 -7.08
N PHE A 467 -17.18 -2.41 -7.59
CA PHE A 467 -16.67 -1.02 -7.67
C PHE A 467 -17.06 -0.32 -8.97
N ASP A 468 -17.63 -1.02 -9.93
CA ASP A 468 -17.97 -0.52 -11.26
C ASP A 468 -19.33 0.21 -11.32
N HIS A 469 -20.09 0.16 -10.23
CA HIS A 469 -21.36 0.87 -10.09
C HIS A 469 -21.76 1.06 -8.62
N GLU A 470 -22.53 2.09 -8.38
CA GLU A 470 -23.06 2.38 -7.05
C GLU A 470 -24.38 1.62 -6.80
N ALA A 471 -24.48 0.96 -5.63
CA ALA A 471 -25.68 0.35 -5.11
C ALA A 471 -25.99 0.92 -3.73
N LEU A 472 -26.78 2.00 -3.66
CA LEU A 472 -27.11 2.67 -2.39
C LEU A 472 -27.90 1.78 -1.45
N LEU A 473 -27.77 2.01 -0.14
CA LEU A 473 -28.56 1.35 0.88
C LEU A 473 -30.00 1.89 0.88
N GLU A 474 -30.96 1.01 1.17
CA GLU A 474 -32.31 1.41 1.55
C GLU A 474 -32.34 1.61 3.08
N PRO A 475 -32.67 2.83 3.57
CA PRO A 475 -32.66 3.11 4.99
C PRO A 475 -33.47 2.15 5.83
N GLY A 476 -32.83 1.51 6.81
CA GLY A 476 -33.46 0.55 7.72
C GLY A 476 -33.51 -0.90 7.20
N GLU A 477 -33.25 -1.16 5.93
CA GLU A 477 -33.20 -2.53 5.40
C GLU A 477 -31.88 -3.23 5.74
N VAL A 478 -31.98 -4.53 6.07
CA VAL A 478 -30.80 -5.35 6.36
C VAL A 478 -30.13 -5.78 5.07
N THR A 479 -28.89 -5.43 4.90
CA THR A 479 -28.07 -5.72 3.71
C THR A 479 -26.83 -6.50 4.09
N LYS A 480 -26.46 -7.50 3.29
CA LYS A 480 -25.18 -8.21 3.43
C LYS A 480 -24.05 -7.44 2.72
N ILE A 481 -22.94 -7.21 3.42
CA ILE A 481 -21.69 -6.68 2.86
C ILE A 481 -20.60 -7.72 3.13
N ALA A 482 -19.82 -8.07 2.11
CA ALA A 482 -18.77 -9.06 2.25
C ALA A 482 -17.50 -8.60 1.49
N PHE A 483 -16.37 -8.55 2.20
CA PHE A 483 -15.11 -8.07 1.65
C PHE A 483 -13.91 -8.68 2.35
N ASP A 484 -12.76 -8.64 1.68
CA ASP A 484 -11.50 -9.06 2.24
C ASP A 484 -10.91 -7.96 3.12
N VAL A 485 -10.57 -8.29 4.37
CA VAL A 485 -9.97 -7.34 5.33
C VAL A 485 -8.47 -7.21 5.09
N GLY A 486 -7.83 -8.27 4.63
CA GLY A 486 -6.41 -8.26 4.28
C GLY A 486 -5.70 -9.55 4.59
N TRP A 487 -4.42 -9.57 4.27
CA TRP A 487 -3.50 -10.67 4.56
C TRP A 487 -2.85 -10.51 5.93
N LEU A 488 -2.63 -11.62 6.62
CA LEU A 488 -1.80 -11.66 7.84
C LEU A 488 -1.16 -13.03 8.01
N SER A 489 -0.19 -13.09 8.92
CA SER A 489 0.27 -14.31 9.59
C SER A 489 0.56 -13.97 11.04
N GLN A 490 -0.31 -14.41 11.96
CA GLN A 490 -0.29 -14.05 13.37
C GLN A 490 -0.65 -15.25 14.25
N VAL A 491 0.13 -15.48 15.30
CA VAL A 491 -0.24 -16.37 16.41
C VAL A 491 -0.75 -15.52 17.58
N PHE A 492 -2.02 -15.70 17.92
CA PHE A 492 -2.61 -15.17 19.15
C PHE A 492 -2.28 -16.12 20.28
N ASN A 493 -1.59 -15.65 21.33
CA ASN A 493 -1.06 -16.50 22.38
C ASN A 493 -2.12 -16.96 23.39
N THR A 494 -1.80 -17.97 24.21
CA THR A 494 -2.61 -18.37 25.36
C THR A 494 -2.83 -17.20 26.31
N GLY A 495 -4.06 -17.00 26.77
CA GLY A 495 -4.45 -15.88 27.62
C GLY A 495 -4.78 -14.60 26.86
N HIS A 496 -4.35 -14.45 25.60
CA HIS A 496 -4.76 -13.37 24.73
C HIS A 496 -6.21 -13.51 24.29
N ARG A 497 -6.74 -12.45 23.67
CA ARG A 497 -8.06 -12.48 23.05
C ARG A 497 -7.95 -11.93 21.62
N ILE A 498 -8.71 -12.49 20.72
CA ILE A 498 -8.87 -11.96 19.38
C ILE A 498 -10.01 -10.95 19.44
N ARG A 499 -9.78 -9.75 18.94
CA ARG A 499 -10.79 -8.69 18.87
C ARG A 499 -11.00 -8.25 17.44
N VAL A 500 -12.27 -8.14 17.07
CA VAL A 500 -12.72 -7.50 15.83
C VAL A 500 -13.45 -6.21 16.20
N THR A 501 -13.07 -5.10 15.57
CA THR A 501 -13.79 -3.83 15.71
C THR A 501 -14.46 -3.46 14.40
N VAL A 502 -15.62 -2.80 14.50
CA VAL A 502 -16.34 -2.22 13.37
C VAL A 502 -16.67 -0.77 13.71
N ALA A 503 -16.34 0.13 12.79
CA ALA A 503 -16.62 1.56 12.88
C ALA A 503 -16.91 2.12 11.48
N SER A 504 -17.45 3.35 11.40
CA SER A 504 -17.76 3.98 10.11
C SER A 504 -16.87 5.17 9.78
N THR A 505 -15.90 5.50 10.65
CA THR A 505 -14.91 6.53 10.38
C THR A 505 -13.52 6.07 10.81
N GLY A 506 -12.49 6.59 10.17
CA GLY A 506 -11.10 6.21 10.42
C GLY A 506 -10.14 7.33 10.00
N ALA A 507 -10.44 8.58 10.43
CA ALA A 507 -9.60 9.73 10.13
C ALA A 507 -8.24 9.65 10.88
N PRO A 508 -7.17 10.20 10.32
CA PRO A 508 -7.08 10.88 9.02
C PRO A 508 -6.77 9.92 7.85
N LEU A 509 -6.69 8.61 8.09
CA LEU A 509 -6.29 7.64 7.06
C LEU A 509 -7.32 7.53 5.95
N TYR A 510 -8.60 7.43 6.34
CA TYR A 510 -9.74 7.37 5.43
C TYR A 510 -10.62 8.59 5.58
N GLU A 511 -11.05 9.18 4.47
CA GLU A 511 -11.98 10.30 4.49
C GLU A 511 -13.37 9.82 4.95
N PRO A 512 -14.02 10.55 5.88
CA PRO A 512 -15.36 10.19 6.33
C PRO A 512 -16.36 10.18 5.17
N ASN A 513 -17.26 9.18 5.15
CA ASN A 513 -18.36 9.15 4.21
C ASN A 513 -19.38 10.25 4.57
N PRO A 514 -19.80 11.12 3.64
CA PRO A 514 -20.86 12.09 3.88
C PRO A 514 -22.22 11.48 4.25
N GLN A 515 -22.42 10.19 3.95
CA GLN A 515 -23.62 9.38 4.27
C GLN A 515 -24.91 9.80 3.56
N THR A 516 -24.82 10.79 2.67
CA THR A 516 -25.97 11.31 1.91
C THR A 516 -26.42 10.39 0.76
N GLY A 517 -25.52 9.53 0.27
CA GLY A 517 -25.71 8.82 -1.01
C GLY A 517 -25.53 9.72 -2.23
N GLY A 518 -25.05 10.96 -2.05
CA GLY A 518 -24.71 11.89 -3.11
C GLY A 518 -23.31 11.66 -3.70
N PRO A 519 -22.83 12.61 -4.54
CA PRO A 519 -21.50 12.54 -5.16
C PRO A 519 -20.38 12.39 -4.13
N GLN A 520 -19.29 11.73 -4.52
CA GLN A 520 -18.10 11.50 -3.70
C GLN A 520 -17.00 12.48 -4.10
N THR A 521 -17.28 13.79 -3.97
CA THR A 521 -16.31 14.84 -4.25
C THR A 521 -15.57 15.26 -2.98
N ILE A 522 -14.44 15.93 -3.16
CA ILE A 522 -13.57 16.39 -2.07
C ILE A 522 -14.30 17.34 -1.08
N ASP A 523 -15.34 18.02 -1.53
CA ASP A 523 -16.12 18.99 -0.74
C ASP A 523 -17.45 18.41 -0.22
N ALA A 524 -17.80 17.17 -0.59
CA ALA A 524 -19.09 16.55 -0.26
C ALA A 524 -19.32 16.37 1.25
N LEU A 525 -18.27 16.41 2.05
CA LEU A 525 -18.36 16.27 3.50
C LEU A 525 -19.16 17.42 4.15
N ALA A 526 -19.21 18.61 3.53
CA ALA A 526 -19.96 19.75 4.04
C ALA A 526 -21.47 19.46 4.19
N ASP A 527 -22.02 18.60 3.34
CA ASP A 527 -23.45 18.20 3.34
C ASP A 527 -23.69 16.89 4.14
N GLY A 528 -22.68 16.42 4.85
CA GLY A 528 -22.73 15.14 5.57
C GLY A 528 -23.86 15.07 6.58
N VAL A 529 -24.45 13.88 6.75
CA VAL A 529 -25.54 13.61 7.68
C VAL A 529 -25.12 12.59 8.73
N VAL A 530 -25.66 12.72 9.93
CA VAL A 530 -25.46 11.72 10.99
C VAL A 530 -26.29 10.48 10.69
N ALA A 531 -25.65 9.31 10.78
CA ALA A 531 -26.31 8.02 10.58
C ALA A 531 -26.29 7.18 11.86
N THR A 532 -27.33 6.34 12.01
CA THR A 532 -27.33 5.24 12.96
C THR A 532 -27.08 3.95 12.17
N ASN A 533 -25.98 3.28 12.47
CA ASN A 533 -25.58 2.03 11.84
C ASN A 533 -25.82 0.86 12.80
N THR A 534 -26.32 -0.25 12.28
CA THR A 534 -26.63 -1.44 13.05
C THR A 534 -25.93 -2.66 12.43
N ILE A 535 -25.24 -3.44 13.25
CA ILE A 535 -24.65 -4.73 12.90
C ILE A 535 -25.60 -5.80 13.45
N HIS A 536 -26.14 -6.65 12.59
CA HIS A 536 -26.99 -7.76 12.95
C HIS A 536 -26.15 -9.01 13.20
N HIS A 537 -26.42 -9.70 14.31
CA HIS A 537 -25.71 -10.93 14.68
C HIS A 537 -26.66 -11.93 15.34
N ASP A 538 -27.82 -12.08 14.74
CA ASP A 538 -28.85 -13.06 15.10
C ASP A 538 -28.75 -14.32 14.21
N ARG A 539 -29.66 -15.29 14.45
CA ARG A 539 -29.67 -16.55 13.72
C ARG A 539 -29.81 -16.40 12.21
N GLN A 540 -30.58 -15.41 11.76
CA GLN A 540 -30.82 -15.17 10.32
C GLN A 540 -29.72 -14.29 9.69
N HIS A 541 -29.16 -13.37 10.46
CA HIS A 541 -28.20 -12.36 10.00
C HIS A 541 -26.91 -12.47 10.81
N ALA A 542 -26.21 -13.58 10.63
CA ALA A 542 -25.04 -13.95 11.43
C ALA A 542 -23.76 -13.28 10.91
N SER A 543 -23.53 -12.00 11.27
CA SER A 543 -22.28 -11.31 10.96
C SER A 543 -21.08 -12.05 11.54
N ARG A 544 -19.97 -12.12 10.77
CA ARG A 544 -18.81 -12.93 11.11
C ARG A 544 -17.54 -12.47 10.40
N ILE A 545 -16.43 -12.94 10.94
CA ILE A 545 -15.14 -13.00 10.23
C ILE A 545 -14.90 -14.45 9.81
N LEU A 546 -14.40 -14.65 8.61
CA LEU A 546 -13.82 -15.91 8.17
C LEU A 546 -12.30 -15.83 8.39
N ALA A 547 -11.80 -16.65 9.30
CA ALA A 547 -10.41 -16.69 9.72
C ALA A 547 -9.65 -17.80 9.01
N PRO A 548 -8.45 -17.54 8.45
CA PRO A 548 -7.64 -18.56 7.77
C PRO A 548 -6.82 -19.37 8.78
N LEU A 549 -7.31 -20.54 9.19
CA LEU A 549 -6.58 -21.45 10.07
C LEU A 549 -5.68 -22.36 9.21
N PRO A 550 -4.35 -22.39 9.44
CA PRO A 550 -3.45 -23.25 8.68
C PRO A 550 -3.82 -24.73 8.82
N VAL A 551 -3.74 -25.46 7.71
CA VAL A 551 -3.86 -26.94 7.69
C VAL A 551 -2.44 -27.52 7.79
N HIS A 552 -2.17 -28.21 8.89
CA HIS A 552 -0.85 -28.82 9.21
C HIS A 552 -0.72 -30.24 8.68
#